data_3fc8316f9997f574cdc596556040dcec
#
_entry.id   3fc8316f9997f574cdc596556040dcec
#
_cell.length_a   1.000
_cell.length_b   1.000
_cell.length_c   1.000
_cell.angle_alpha   90.00
_cell.angle_beta   90.00
_cell.angle_gamma   90.00
#
_symmetry.space_group_name_H-M   'P 1'
#
loop_
_entity.id
_entity.type
_entity.pdbx_description
1 polymer ?
#
loop_
_entity_poly.entity_id
_entity_poly.type
_entity_poly.pdbx_seq_one_letter_code
_entity_poly.pdbx_strand_id
1 'polypeptide(L)'
;LTEGMHGMISQVEGLAKALELDFFHEKIELNSFWKFVPPKFTPIKKFVFKNIIEKDFDVIISCGRKSVIPSIFFKKNSQKRIFNIHIQNPKISLKNFDFVVAPEHDDLKGENVISTKGALHYLTMQEIDENRSYLEGKINKKKDIIILILGGPTKYYKYTKDNIQKIYTSLNENINKKNLQLIVIPSMRTPVETIKLAKEYFGPDHLIIDNVDKKAYLSALSLAKFIVVTCDSSSMISEASLTGKPIYVAQISSSKNDYRFKRFRDLFKELNIIKELNDNLENWSYQSLDETNRVAQEIKKKLS
;
A
#
# COMPACT_ATOMS: atom_id res chain seq x y z
N LEU A 1 -8.41 9.39 -10.34
CA LEU A 1 -9.66 9.48 -9.56
C LEU A 1 -9.64 8.50 -8.40
N THR A 2 -9.89 8.93 -7.16
CA THR A 2 -9.98 8.03 -5.99
C THR A 2 -11.06 8.49 -5.00
N GLU A 3 -11.27 7.69 -3.96
CA GLU A 3 -12.09 8.06 -2.78
C GLU A 3 -11.33 8.94 -1.78
N GLY A 4 -10.07 9.29 -2.05
CA GLY A 4 -9.22 10.10 -1.15
C GLY A 4 -8.48 9.31 -0.07
N MET A 5 -8.52 7.97 -0.10
CA MET A 5 -7.72 7.15 0.83
C MET A 5 -6.26 7.11 0.37
N HIS A 6 -5.32 7.32 1.29
CA HIS A 6 -3.87 7.43 0.98
C HIS A 6 -3.34 6.28 0.11
N GLY A 7 -3.66 5.02 0.44
CA GLY A 7 -3.23 3.88 -0.37
C GLY A 7 -3.79 3.86 -1.79
N MET A 8 -4.97 4.45 -2.05
CA MET A 8 -5.52 4.59 -3.40
C MET A 8 -4.85 5.73 -4.15
N ILE A 9 -4.57 6.84 -3.47
CA ILE A 9 -3.82 7.98 -4.02
C ILE A 9 -2.43 7.50 -4.45
N SER A 10 -1.72 6.79 -3.57
CA SER A 10 -0.39 6.22 -3.85
C SER A 10 -0.38 5.36 -5.11
N GLN A 11 -1.43 4.55 -5.33
CA GLN A 11 -1.52 3.67 -6.50
C GLN A 11 -1.72 4.46 -7.81
N VAL A 12 -2.67 5.41 -7.83
CA VAL A 12 -2.97 6.17 -9.08
C VAL A 12 -1.87 7.14 -9.43
N GLU A 13 -1.30 7.84 -8.44
CA GLU A 13 -0.21 8.78 -8.66
C GLU A 13 1.10 8.06 -9.01
N GLY A 14 1.36 6.91 -8.37
CA GLY A 14 2.50 6.07 -8.71
C GLY A 14 2.46 5.62 -10.16
N LEU A 15 1.31 5.11 -10.62
CA LEU A 15 1.16 4.71 -12.02
C LEU A 15 1.24 5.89 -12.99
N ALA A 16 0.65 7.05 -12.64
CA ALA A 16 0.74 8.25 -13.48
C ALA A 16 2.19 8.72 -13.65
N LYS A 17 2.97 8.77 -12.56
CA LYS A 17 4.40 9.10 -12.59
C LYS A 17 5.21 8.10 -13.43
N ALA A 18 4.99 6.80 -13.25
CA ALA A 18 5.70 5.75 -13.99
C ALA A 18 5.34 5.75 -15.50
N LEU A 19 4.16 6.23 -15.85
CA LEU A 19 3.74 6.48 -17.23
C LEU A 19 4.25 7.82 -17.77
N GLU A 20 4.93 8.64 -16.95
CA GLU A 20 5.46 9.96 -17.30
C GLU A 20 4.36 10.95 -17.71
N LEU A 21 3.19 10.85 -17.05
CA LEU A 21 2.05 11.73 -17.31
C LEU A 21 2.05 12.92 -16.36
N ASP A 22 1.75 14.10 -16.88
CA ASP A 22 1.31 15.22 -16.05
C ASP A 22 -0.08 14.91 -15.51
N PHE A 23 -0.28 15.07 -14.20
CA PHE A 23 -1.55 14.70 -13.59
C PHE A 23 -2.05 15.66 -12.53
N PHE A 24 -3.35 15.64 -12.32
CA PHE A 24 -4.00 16.19 -11.13
C PHE A 24 -4.87 15.13 -10.48
N HIS A 25 -4.99 15.20 -9.17
CA HIS A 25 -5.79 14.25 -8.40
C HIS A 25 -7.17 14.80 -8.12
N GLU A 26 -8.21 14.02 -8.45
CA GLU A 26 -9.59 14.36 -8.17
C GLU A 26 -10.21 13.33 -7.22
N LYS A 27 -10.70 13.83 -6.07
CA LYS A 27 -11.39 13.01 -5.08
C LYS A 27 -12.86 12.87 -5.45
N ILE A 28 -13.33 11.67 -5.73
CA ILE A 28 -14.70 11.38 -6.11
C ILE A 28 -15.64 11.28 -4.91
N GLU A 29 -16.78 11.96 -5.01
CA GLU A 29 -17.89 11.86 -4.08
C GLU A 29 -19.15 11.35 -4.77
N LEU A 30 -19.61 10.16 -4.38
CA LEU A 30 -20.91 9.65 -4.79
C LEU A 30 -22.03 10.31 -3.96
N ASN A 31 -23.19 10.49 -4.57
CA ASN A 31 -24.39 10.89 -3.85
C ASN A 31 -24.80 9.81 -2.84
N SER A 32 -25.46 10.20 -1.76
CA SER A 32 -25.63 9.39 -0.54
C SER A 32 -26.13 7.98 -0.79
N PHE A 33 -27.17 7.83 -1.60
CA PHE A 33 -27.75 6.51 -1.95
C PHE A 33 -26.73 5.61 -2.68
N TRP A 34 -26.01 6.16 -3.68
CA TRP A 34 -25.10 5.40 -4.54
C TRP A 34 -23.81 4.95 -3.83
N LYS A 35 -23.49 5.51 -2.68
CA LYS A 35 -22.36 5.05 -1.85
C LYS A 35 -22.51 3.58 -1.41
N PHE A 36 -23.74 3.08 -1.32
CA PHE A 36 -24.05 1.73 -0.86
C PHE A 36 -24.32 0.75 -2.01
N VAL A 37 -24.66 1.25 -3.19
CA VAL A 37 -24.97 0.41 -4.36
C VAL A 37 -23.68 -0.10 -5.04
N PRO A 38 -23.57 -1.42 -5.30
CA PRO A 38 -22.43 -1.96 -6.05
C PRO A 38 -22.36 -1.39 -7.48
N PRO A 39 -21.16 -1.25 -8.08
CA PRO A 39 -21.00 -0.71 -9.44
C PRO A 39 -21.85 -1.40 -10.49
N LYS A 40 -22.02 -2.73 -10.40
CA LYS A 40 -22.86 -3.51 -11.33
C LYS A 40 -24.32 -3.03 -11.40
N PHE A 41 -24.87 -2.50 -10.32
CA PHE A 41 -26.24 -2.02 -10.21
C PHE A 41 -26.35 -0.48 -10.23
N THR A 42 -25.24 0.22 -10.41
CA THR A 42 -25.18 1.68 -10.43
C THR A 42 -25.24 2.18 -11.88
N PRO A 43 -26.19 3.06 -12.25
CA PRO A 43 -26.26 3.60 -13.61
C PRO A 43 -25.08 4.51 -13.92
N ILE A 44 -24.61 4.49 -15.18
CA ILE A 44 -23.54 5.36 -15.65
C ILE A 44 -24.17 6.71 -16.03
N LYS A 45 -24.50 7.53 -15.03
CA LYS A 45 -25.17 8.83 -15.20
C LYS A 45 -24.61 9.87 -14.23
N LYS A 46 -24.66 11.15 -14.61
CA LYS A 46 -24.10 12.29 -13.85
C LYS A 46 -24.68 12.40 -12.43
N PHE A 47 -25.94 12.11 -12.23
CA PHE A 47 -26.58 12.22 -10.92
C PHE A 47 -26.07 11.21 -9.87
N VAL A 48 -25.22 10.26 -10.24
CA VAL A 48 -24.62 9.29 -9.31
C VAL A 48 -23.57 9.93 -8.42
N PHE A 49 -22.87 10.97 -8.90
CA PHE A 49 -21.75 11.61 -8.21
C PHE A 49 -21.81 13.13 -8.34
N LYS A 50 -21.10 13.83 -7.46
CA LYS A 50 -21.18 15.30 -7.33
C LYS A 50 -20.16 16.03 -8.22
N ASN A 51 -19.00 15.41 -8.45
CA ASN A 51 -17.86 16.07 -9.10
C ASN A 51 -18.16 16.55 -10.52
N ILE A 52 -17.66 17.75 -10.83
CA ILE A 52 -17.52 18.29 -12.17
C ILE A 52 -16.02 18.45 -12.40
N ILE A 53 -15.48 17.88 -13.46
CA ILE A 53 -14.08 18.06 -13.84
C ILE A 53 -14.07 19.01 -15.01
N GLU A 54 -13.58 20.21 -14.79
CA GLU A 54 -13.50 21.28 -15.79
C GLU A 54 -12.20 21.22 -16.62
N LYS A 55 -11.17 20.58 -16.05
CA LYS A 55 -9.87 20.40 -16.72
C LYS A 55 -9.98 19.37 -17.83
N ASP A 56 -9.32 19.65 -18.94
CA ASP A 56 -9.17 18.71 -20.05
C ASP A 56 -8.14 17.62 -19.69
N PHE A 57 -8.38 16.39 -20.14
CA PHE A 57 -7.51 15.25 -19.89
C PHE A 57 -7.70 14.17 -20.96
N ASP A 58 -6.64 13.42 -21.24
CA ASP A 58 -6.61 12.34 -22.22
C ASP A 58 -6.65 10.96 -21.55
N VAL A 59 -6.21 10.90 -20.29
CA VAL A 59 -6.10 9.66 -19.52
C VAL A 59 -6.82 9.78 -18.18
N ILE A 60 -7.57 8.76 -17.81
CA ILE A 60 -8.14 8.59 -16.48
C ILE A 60 -7.48 7.39 -15.83
N ILE A 61 -6.80 7.59 -14.69
CA ILE A 61 -6.38 6.52 -13.81
C ILE A 61 -7.26 6.56 -12.58
N SER A 62 -7.97 5.47 -12.30
CA SER A 62 -8.95 5.40 -11.21
C SER A 62 -8.64 4.21 -10.28
N CYS A 63 -8.90 4.38 -8.98
CA CYS A 63 -8.73 3.32 -7.99
C CYS A 63 -9.87 3.31 -6.99
N GLY A 64 -10.36 2.10 -6.69
CA GLY A 64 -11.40 1.89 -5.70
C GLY A 64 -12.83 1.93 -6.24
N ARG A 65 -13.74 1.34 -5.45
CA ARG A 65 -15.12 1.07 -5.87
C ARG A 65 -15.90 2.31 -6.32
N LYS A 66 -15.74 3.44 -5.61
CA LYS A 66 -16.54 4.63 -5.89
C LYS A 66 -16.08 5.39 -7.14
N SER A 67 -14.85 5.19 -7.59
CA SER A 67 -14.32 5.81 -8.81
C SER A 67 -14.72 5.07 -10.11
N VAL A 68 -15.24 3.85 -10.01
CA VAL A 68 -15.62 3.00 -11.15
C VAL A 68 -16.62 3.70 -12.08
N ILE A 69 -17.79 4.07 -11.57
CA ILE A 69 -18.85 4.69 -12.38
C ILE A 69 -18.47 6.07 -12.90
N PRO A 70 -17.88 6.98 -12.08
CA PRO A 70 -17.38 8.25 -12.58
C PRO A 70 -16.37 8.13 -13.72
N SER A 71 -15.38 7.23 -13.61
CA SER A 71 -14.37 7.05 -14.65
C SER A 71 -14.98 6.59 -15.99
N ILE A 72 -15.95 5.67 -15.94
CA ILE A 72 -16.68 5.21 -17.12
C ILE A 72 -17.54 6.36 -17.69
N PHE A 73 -18.20 7.13 -16.82
CA PHE A 73 -19.02 8.26 -17.24
C PHE A 73 -18.20 9.30 -18.00
N PHE A 74 -17.06 9.74 -17.46
CA PHE A 74 -16.19 10.72 -18.11
C PHE A 74 -15.66 10.21 -19.45
N LYS A 75 -15.24 8.92 -19.53
CA LYS A 75 -14.83 8.32 -20.81
C LYS A 75 -15.95 8.35 -21.85
N LYS A 76 -17.19 7.97 -21.47
CA LYS A 76 -18.32 7.84 -22.41
C LYS A 76 -18.90 9.17 -22.87
N ASN A 77 -18.77 10.23 -22.09
CA ASN A 77 -19.36 11.54 -22.38
C ASN A 77 -18.34 12.57 -22.86
N SER A 78 -17.11 12.17 -23.09
CA SER A 78 -16.09 13.01 -23.72
C SER A 78 -16.29 13.07 -25.24
N GLN A 79 -16.03 14.23 -25.84
CA GLN A 79 -15.99 14.41 -27.30
C GLN A 79 -14.72 13.83 -27.94
N LYS A 80 -13.66 13.64 -27.14
CA LYS A 80 -12.40 13.02 -27.57
C LYS A 80 -12.23 11.64 -26.98
N ARG A 81 -11.32 10.84 -27.55
CA ARG A 81 -10.94 9.55 -27.00
C ARG A 81 -10.22 9.72 -25.67
N ILE A 82 -10.80 9.20 -24.58
CA ILE A 82 -10.17 9.14 -23.28
C ILE A 82 -9.72 7.70 -22.99
N PHE A 83 -8.48 7.56 -22.55
CA PHE A 83 -7.90 6.32 -22.12
C PHE A 83 -8.23 6.08 -20.65
N ASN A 84 -8.88 4.95 -20.31
CA ASN A 84 -9.36 4.68 -18.96
C ASN A 84 -8.67 3.46 -18.36
N ILE A 85 -7.87 3.67 -17.31
CA ILE A 85 -7.17 2.65 -16.54
C ILE A 85 -7.83 2.56 -15.17
N HIS A 86 -8.22 1.36 -14.75
CA HIS A 86 -8.76 1.14 -13.42
C HIS A 86 -7.86 0.22 -12.61
N ILE A 87 -7.52 0.64 -11.40
CA ILE A 87 -6.73 -0.16 -10.45
C ILE A 87 -7.66 -0.84 -9.45
N GLN A 88 -7.51 -2.13 -9.24
CA GLN A 88 -8.34 -3.10 -8.54
C GLN A 88 -9.48 -3.67 -9.40
N ASN A 89 -10.16 -4.70 -8.86
CA ASN A 89 -11.29 -5.32 -9.56
C ASN A 89 -12.50 -4.38 -9.56
N PRO A 90 -12.97 -3.88 -10.72
CA PRO A 90 -14.05 -2.90 -10.80
C PRO A 90 -15.44 -3.49 -10.50
N LYS A 91 -15.58 -4.81 -10.44
CA LYS A 91 -16.85 -5.52 -10.22
C LYS A 91 -17.96 -5.14 -11.23
N ILE A 92 -17.56 -4.81 -12.45
CA ILE A 92 -18.42 -4.51 -13.61
C ILE A 92 -17.69 -4.97 -14.88
N SER A 93 -18.35 -4.94 -16.05
CA SER A 93 -17.74 -5.36 -17.32
C SER A 93 -16.41 -4.67 -17.59
N LEU A 94 -15.37 -5.45 -17.85
CA LEU A 94 -14.00 -5.00 -18.13
C LEU A 94 -13.91 -4.20 -19.44
N LYS A 95 -14.84 -4.40 -20.36
CA LYS A 95 -14.93 -3.67 -21.65
C LYS A 95 -15.11 -2.14 -21.50
N ASN A 96 -15.45 -1.67 -20.28
CA ASN A 96 -15.54 -0.23 -20.00
C ASN A 96 -14.17 0.45 -19.81
N PHE A 97 -13.08 -0.33 -19.70
CA PHE A 97 -11.74 0.13 -19.44
C PHE A 97 -10.81 -0.28 -20.59
N ASP A 98 -9.79 0.53 -20.84
CA ASP A 98 -8.70 0.15 -21.74
C ASP A 98 -7.75 -0.81 -21.03
N PHE A 99 -7.46 -0.57 -19.74
CA PHE A 99 -6.75 -1.51 -18.87
C PHE A 99 -7.40 -1.60 -17.49
N VAL A 100 -7.33 -2.80 -16.92
CA VAL A 100 -7.64 -3.06 -15.50
C VAL A 100 -6.40 -3.67 -14.86
N VAL A 101 -5.85 -2.98 -13.87
CA VAL A 101 -4.71 -3.45 -13.08
C VAL A 101 -5.21 -4.07 -11.78
N ALA A 102 -5.08 -5.38 -11.62
CA ALA A 102 -5.65 -6.08 -10.47
C ALA A 102 -4.65 -7.06 -9.84
N PRO A 103 -4.63 -7.17 -8.49
CA PRO A 103 -3.78 -8.15 -7.82
C PRO A 103 -4.14 -9.59 -8.21
N GLU A 104 -3.15 -10.47 -8.36
CA GLU A 104 -3.34 -11.90 -8.68
C GLU A 104 -4.29 -12.59 -7.71
N HIS A 105 -4.28 -12.22 -6.44
CA HIS A 105 -5.17 -12.78 -5.44
C HIS A 105 -6.68 -12.43 -5.65
N ASP A 106 -7.00 -11.51 -6.56
CA ASP A 106 -8.38 -11.21 -6.96
C ASP A 106 -8.90 -12.15 -8.08
N ASP A 107 -8.00 -12.97 -8.67
CA ASP A 107 -8.29 -13.94 -9.75
C ASP A 107 -9.13 -13.34 -10.91
N LEU A 108 -8.79 -12.10 -11.30
CA LEU A 108 -9.44 -11.39 -12.38
C LEU A 108 -8.73 -11.70 -13.70
N LYS A 109 -9.47 -12.21 -14.70
CA LYS A 109 -8.95 -12.56 -16.03
C LYS A 109 -9.64 -11.76 -17.12
N GLY A 110 -8.89 -11.36 -18.14
CA GLY A 110 -9.38 -10.64 -19.32
C GLY A 110 -8.20 -10.17 -20.18
N GLU A 111 -8.46 -9.92 -21.46
CA GLU A 111 -7.43 -9.47 -22.43
C GLU A 111 -6.81 -8.13 -22.05
N ASN A 112 -7.59 -7.26 -21.38
CA ASN A 112 -7.18 -5.95 -20.90
C ASN A 112 -6.82 -5.92 -19.40
N VAL A 113 -6.62 -7.11 -18.79
CA VAL A 113 -6.20 -7.21 -17.38
C VAL A 113 -4.68 -7.36 -17.29
N ILE A 114 -4.08 -6.54 -16.44
CA ILE A 114 -2.68 -6.66 -16.04
C ILE A 114 -2.67 -7.08 -14.58
N SER A 115 -2.23 -8.31 -14.33
CA SER A 115 -2.14 -8.86 -12.98
C SER A 115 -0.89 -8.35 -12.26
N THR A 116 -1.01 -8.07 -10.95
CA THR A 116 0.10 -7.63 -10.09
C THR A 116 0.26 -8.56 -8.90
N LYS A 117 1.49 -8.79 -8.51
CA LYS A 117 1.82 -9.56 -7.30
C LYS A 117 1.51 -8.74 -6.04
N GLY A 118 1.97 -7.48 -6.02
CA GLY A 118 1.74 -6.51 -4.95
C GLY A 118 0.84 -5.33 -5.36
N ALA A 119 0.59 -4.45 -4.41
CA ALA A 119 -0.07 -3.18 -4.68
C ALA A 119 0.88 -2.21 -5.39
N LEU A 120 0.36 -1.42 -6.33
CA LEU A 120 1.09 -0.29 -6.87
C LEU A 120 1.31 0.77 -5.80
N HIS A 121 2.37 1.56 -5.94
CA HIS A 121 2.69 2.66 -5.05
C HIS A 121 3.57 3.71 -5.74
N TYR A 122 3.68 4.90 -5.18
CA TYR A 122 4.48 5.99 -5.74
C TYR A 122 5.95 5.97 -5.28
N LEU A 123 6.34 5.08 -4.36
CA LEU A 123 7.71 5.03 -3.84
C LEU A 123 8.67 4.52 -4.90
N THR A 124 9.86 5.10 -4.92
CA THR A 124 11.01 4.66 -5.72
C THR A 124 12.21 4.39 -4.81
N MET A 125 13.14 3.53 -5.24
CA MET A 125 14.38 3.32 -4.50
C MET A 125 15.19 4.61 -4.39
N GLN A 126 15.17 5.44 -5.41
CA GLN A 126 15.83 6.76 -5.38
C GLN A 126 15.29 7.63 -4.23
N GLU A 127 13.95 7.77 -4.10
CA GLU A 127 13.33 8.53 -2.99
C GLU A 127 13.71 7.94 -1.62
N ILE A 128 13.77 6.62 -1.51
CA ILE A 128 14.15 5.93 -0.27
C ILE A 128 15.58 6.29 0.11
N ASP A 129 16.53 6.22 -0.83
CA ASP A 129 17.95 6.47 -0.57
C ASP A 129 18.26 7.94 -0.33
N GLU A 130 17.63 8.85 -1.06
CA GLU A 130 17.75 10.31 -0.85
C GLU A 130 17.31 10.77 0.54
N ASN A 131 16.36 10.06 1.16
CA ASN A 131 15.89 10.39 2.51
C ASN A 131 16.66 9.68 3.62
N ARG A 132 17.68 8.87 3.33
CA ARG A 132 18.46 8.11 4.32
C ARG A 132 18.95 8.96 5.48
N SER A 133 19.51 10.15 5.20
CA SER A 133 20.10 11.04 6.19
C SER A 133 19.11 11.61 7.22
N TYR A 134 17.80 11.56 6.94
CA TYR A 134 16.78 12.18 7.79
C TYR A 134 16.74 11.61 9.22
N LEU A 135 16.92 10.30 9.38
CA LEU A 135 16.99 9.63 10.69
C LEU A 135 18.41 9.22 11.08
N GLU A 136 19.38 9.27 10.18
CA GLU A 136 20.73 8.74 10.42
C GLU A 136 21.43 9.40 11.60
N GLY A 137 21.17 10.68 11.85
CA GLY A 137 21.69 11.41 13.02
C GLY A 137 20.99 11.07 14.35
N LYS A 138 19.88 10.32 14.32
CA LYS A 138 19.06 9.96 15.49
C LYS A 138 19.24 8.50 15.92
N ILE A 139 20.08 7.75 15.22
CA ILE A 139 20.32 6.32 15.47
C ILE A 139 21.75 6.05 15.93
N ASN A 140 21.92 4.92 16.58
CA ASN A 140 23.25 4.43 16.96
C ASN A 140 23.89 3.72 15.74
N LYS A 141 24.89 4.35 15.13
CA LYS A 141 25.60 3.81 13.96
C LYS A 141 26.34 2.48 14.18
N LYS A 142 26.49 2.05 15.43
CA LYS A 142 27.12 0.77 15.79
C LYS A 142 26.13 -0.39 15.85
N LYS A 143 24.83 -0.14 15.71
CA LYS A 143 23.79 -1.16 15.75
C LYS A 143 23.11 -1.32 14.39
N ASP A 144 22.81 -2.55 14.02
CA ASP A 144 21.91 -2.82 12.89
C ASP A 144 20.49 -2.37 13.24
N ILE A 145 19.77 -1.88 12.23
CA ILE A 145 18.43 -1.32 12.41
C ILE A 145 17.36 -2.34 12.06
N ILE A 146 16.43 -2.53 12.97
CA ILE A 146 15.15 -3.18 12.70
C ILE A 146 14.04 -2.13 12.72
N ILE A 147 13.14 -2.15 11.75
CA ILE A 147 12.00 -1.24 11.74
C ILE A 147 10.70 -2.00 11.97
N LEU A 148 9.78 -1.40 12.72
CA LEU A 148 8.40 -1.86 12.86
C LEU A 148 7.46 -0.83 12.21
N ILE A 149 6.83 -1.22 11.12
CA ILE A 149 5.82 -0.43 10.42
C ILE A 149 4.44 -0.87 10.93
N LEU A 150 3.76 0.04 11.62
CA LEU A 150 2.46 -0.21 12.22
C LEU A 150 1.34 0.24 11.27
N GLY A 151 0.48 -0.69 10.92
CA GLY A 151 -0.80 -0.39 10.26
C GLY A 151 -1.82 0.19 11.24
N GLY A 152 -3.01 -0.36 11.25
CA GLY A 152 -4.06 0.07 12.17
C GLY A 152 -5.31 -0.78 12.03
N PRO A 153 -6.31 -0.56 12.90
CA PRO A 153 -7.51 -1.38 12.94
C PRO A 153 -8.25 -1.35 11.60
N THR A 154 -8.80 -2.49 11.26
CA THR A 154 -9.66 -2.69 10.10
C THR A 154 -10.91 -3.46 10.53
N LYS A 155 -11.82 -3.73 9.59
CA LYS A 155 -12.95 -4.63 9.86
C LYS A 155 -12.51 -6.09 10.14
N TYR A 156 -11.26 -6.44 9.85
CA TYR A 156 -10.72 -7.80 10.06
C TYR A 156 -9.81 -7.88 11.29
N TYR A 157 -8.99 -6.87 11.53
CA TYR A 157 -7.92 -6.87 12.53
C TYR A 157 -8.18 -5.84 13.62
N LYS A 158 -8.13 -6.27 14.88
CA LYS A 158 -8.32 -5.38 16.04
C LYS A 158 -6.98 -5.12 16.72
N TYR A 159 -6.66 -3.86 16.93
CA TYR A 159 -5.46 -3.39 17.64
C TYR A 159 -5.74 -3.32 19.13
N THR A 160 -5.96 -4.50 19.74
CA THR A 160 -6.07 -4.58 21.21
C THR A 160 -4.70 -4.50 21.86
N LYS A 161 -4.66 -4.07 23.13
CA LYS A 161 -3.40 -4.00 23.89
C LYS A 161 -2.66 -5.35 23.87
N ASP A 162 -3.38 -6.45 24.09
CA ASP A 162 -2.80 -7.81 24.12
C ASP A 162 -2.17 -8.22 22.78
N ASN A 163 -2.86 -7.92 21.66
CA ASN A 163 -2.32 -8.23 20.32
C ASN A 163 -1.03 -7.44 20.05
N ILE A 164 -0.99 -6.19 20.45
CA ILE A 164 0.17 -5.31 20.25
C ILE A 164 1.31 -5.72 21.20
N GLN A 165 1.02 -6.02 22.45
CA GLN A 165 2.05 -6.49 23.41
C GLN A 165 2.72 -7.78 22.94
N LYS A 166 1.98 -8.74 22.36
CA LYS A 166 2.58 -9.95 21.77
C LYS A 166 3.59 -9.63 20.68
N ILE A 167 3.27 -8.69 19.79
CA ILE A 167 4.19 -8.24 18.74
C ILE A 167 5.44 -7.60 19.37
N TYR A 168 5.26 -6.73 20.35
CA TYR A 168 6.37 -6.04 21.00
C TYR A 168 7.27 -7.02 21.77
N THR A 169 6.70 -8.03 22.43
CA THR A 169 7.46 -9.07 23.13
C THR A 169 8.34 -9.87 22.16
N SER A 170 7.75 -10.41 21.09
CA SER A 170 8.50 -11.15 20.07
C SER A 170 9.60 -10.28 19.41
N LEU A 171 9.29 -9.01 19.17
CA LEU A 171 10.24 -8.07 18.59
C LEU A 171 11.39 -7.76 19.56
N ASN A 172 11.10 -7.55 20.85
CA ASN A 172 12.10 -7.26 21.88
C ASN A 172 13.06 -8.43 22.11
N GLU A 173 12.58 -9.66 22.05
CA GLU A 173 13.44 -10.85 22.10
C GLU A 173 14.49 -10.85 20.98
N ASN A 174 14.06 -10.55 19.75
CA ASN A 174 14.95 -10.44 18.61
C ASN A 174 15.96 -9.27 18.72
N ILE A 175 15.49 -8.12 19.20
CA ILE A 175 16.31 -6.93 19.44
C ILE A 175 17.45 -7.26 20.41
N ASN A 176 17.13 -7.92 21.52
CA ASN A 176 18.12 -8.28 22.54
C ASN A 176 19.09 -9.35 22.04
N LYS A 177 18.58 -10.42 21.38
CA LYS A 177 19.43 -11.51 20.85
C LYS A 177 20.46 -11.01 19.83
N LYS A 178 20.10 -10.02 19.01
CA LYS A 178 20.96 -9.54 17.91
C LYS A 178 21.55 -8.16 18.14
N ASN A 179 21.35 -7.55 19.30
CA ASN A 179 21.80 -6.19 19.64
C ASN A 179 21.37 -5.16 18.59
N LEU A 180 20.09 -5.16 18.24
CA LEU A 180 19.52 -4.27 17.23
C LEU A 180 19.05 -2.93 17.86
N GLN A 181 18.88 -1.91 17.03
CA GLN A 181 18.10 -0.73 17.39
C GLN A 181 16.80 -0.71 16.61
N LEU A 182 15.69 -0.45 17.31
CA LEU A 182 14.35 -0.38 16.74
C LEU A 182 14.01 1.05 16.30
N ILE A 183 13.37 1.15 15.13
CA ILE A 183 12.61 2.34 14.71
C ILE A 183 11.15 1.92 14.53
N VAL A 184 10.22 2.58 15.22
CA VAL A 184 8.77 2.35 15.05
C VAL A 184 8.18 3.46 14.21
N ILE A 185 7.49 3.08 13.13
CA ILE A 185 6.85 3.99 12.17
C ILE A 185 5.33 3.78 12.19
N PRO A 186 4.53 4.79 12.57
CA PRO A 186 3.08 4.71 12.49
C PRO A 186 2.55 4.99 11.09
N SER A 187 1.36 4.47 10.81
CA SER A 187 0.52 4.84 9.66
C SER A 187 -0.61 5.77 10.09
N MET A 188 -1.34 6.33 9.10
CA MET A 188 -2.55 7.15 9.34
C MET A 188 -3.63 6.44 10.16
N ARG A 189 -3.62 5.11 10.23
CA ARG A 189 -4.60 4.30 10.96
C ARG A 189 -4.11 3.84 12.33
N THR A 190 -2.84 4.08 12.65
CA THR A 190 -2.24 3.59 13.90
C THR A 190 -2.85 4.34 15.10
N PRO A 191 -3.46 3.64 16.07
CA PRO A 191 -3.98 4.28 17.27
C PRO A 191 -2.87 4.94 18.09
N VAL A 192 -3.15 6.11 18.67
CA VAL A 192 -2.19 6.85 19.51
C VAL A 192 -1.75 6.00 20.71
N GLU A 193 -2.66 5.20 21.28
CA GLU A 193 -2.37 4.30 22.40
C GLU A 193 -1.33 3.23 22.03
N THR A 194 -1.30 2.79 20.77
CA THR A 194 -0.28 1.84 20.28
C THR A 194 1.11 2.48 20.31
N ILE A 195 1.22 3.74 19.93
CA ILE A 195 2.50 4.48 19.97
C ILE A 195 2.94 4.76 21.41
N LYS A 196 2.02 5.17 22.29
CA LYS A 196 2.31 5.35 23.72
C LYS A 196 2.84 4.06 24.32
N LEU A 197 2.16 2.94 24.05
CA LEU A 197 2.59 1.62 24.51
C LEU A 197 3.99 1.23 23.98
N ALA A 198 4.33 1.60 22.73
CA ALA A 198 5.66 1.37 22.17
C ALA A 198 6.74 2.14 22.96
N LYS A 199 6.49 3.40 23.29
CA LYS A 199 7.42 4.23 24.09
C LYS A 199 7.64 3.65 25.48
N GLU A 200 6.57 3.24 26.15
CA GLU A 200 6.63 2.61 27.48
C GLU A 200 7.38 1.30 27.44
N TYR A 201 7.17 0.49 26.38
CA TYR A 201 7.72 -0.85 26.27
C TYR A 201 9.20 -0.89 25.88
N PHE A 202 9.60 -0.08 24.90
CA PHE A 202 10.96 -0.13 24.34
C PHE A 202 11.92 0.89 24.96
N GLY A 203 11.40 1.93 25.63
CA GLY A 203 12.22 2.95 26.28
C GLY A 203 13.02 3.84 25.32
N PRO A 204 13.96 4.64 25.88
CA PRO A 204 14.63 5.72 25.14
C PRO A 204 15.75 5.26 24.18
N ASP A 205 16.21 4.01 24.29
CA ASP A 205 17.29 3.49 23.43
C ASP A 205 16.83 3.21 21.99
N HIS A 206 15.54 3.32 21.74
CA HIS A 206 14.87 3.06 20.47
C HIS A 206 14.18 4.31 19.95
N LEU A 207 14.01 4.42 18.64
CA LEU A 207 13.38 5.58 18.02
C LEU A 207 11.91 5.30 17.70
N ILE A 208 11.01 5.97 18.42
CA ILE A 208 9.57 5.84 18.20
C ILE A 208 9.09 7.15 17.53
N ILE A 209 8.62 7.05 16.29
CA ILE A 209 8.07 8.18 15.55
C ILE A 209 6.62 8.40 16.00
N ASP A 210 6.31 9.61 16.46
CA ASP A 210 5.01 9.93 17.08
C ASP A 210 3.87 10.08 16.06
N ASN A 211 4.18 10.73 14.96
CA ASN A 211 3.21 11.09 13.94
C ASN A 211 3.62 10.52 12.59
N VAL A 212 2.66 10.46 11.69
CA VAL A 212 2.93 10.07 10.31
C VAL A 212 3.89 11.06 9.66
N ASP A 213 5.05 10.56 9.26
CA ASP A 213 6.11 11.34 8.63
C ASP A 213 6.68 10.56 7.44
N LYS A 214 6.42 11.04 6.23
CA LYS A 214 6.90 10.40 5.00
C LYS A 214 8.43 10.30 4.95
N LYS A 215 9.15 11.35 5.36
CA LYS A 215 10.62 11.34 5.34
C LYS A 215 11.18 10.34 6.35
N ALA A 216 10.58 10.25 7.54
CA ALA A 216 10.96 9.25 8.53
C ALA A 216 10.70 7.82 8.02
N TYR A 217 9.57 7.58 7.35
CA TYR A 217 9.25 6.29 6.73
C TYR A 217 10.29 5.88 5.68
N LEU A 218 10.60 6.78 4.73
CA LEU A 218 11.59 6.52 3.67
C LEU A 218 12.98 6.29 4.25
N SER A 219 13.39 7.13 5.20
CA SER A 219 14.67 6.98 5.89
C SER A 219 14.77 5.65 6.64
N ALA A 220 13.71 5.26 7.35
CA ALA A 220 13.66 3.98 8.05
C ALA A 220 13.80 2.79 7.09
N LEU A 221 13.10 2.82 5.94
CA LEU A 221 13.25 1.80 4.90
C LEU A 221 14.69 1.72 4.37
N SER A 222 15.34 2.88 4.13
CA SER A 222 16.74 2.92 3.68
C SER A 222 17.71 2.38 4.73
N LEU A 223 17.52 2.70 6.01
CA LEU A 223 18.41 2.31 7.12
C LEU A 223 18.21 0.87 7.59
N ALA A 224 17.03 0.29 7.37
CA ALA A 224 16.68 -1.03 7.88
C ALA A 224 17.60 -2.14 7.37
N LYS A 225 17.99 -3.04 8.26
CA LYS A 225 18.48 -4.37 7.96
C LYS A 225 17.34 -5.39 7.95
N PHE A 226 16.39 -5.24 8.86
CA PHE A 226 15.18 -6.06 8.94
C PHE A 226 13.95 -5.15 8.97
N ILE A 227 12.92 -5.56 8.25
CA ILE A 227 11.65 -4.83 8.18
C ILE A 227 10.57 -5.71 8.79
N VAL A 228 9.83 -5.19 9.77
CA VAL A 228 8.65 -5.82 10.33
C VAL A 228 7.43 -4.99 9.98
N VAL A 229 6.40 -5.62 9.40
CA VAL A 229 5.15 -4.95 9.02
C VAL A 229 3.97 -5.70 9.64
N THR A 230 2.99 -5.00 10.20
CA THR A 230 1.77 -5.65 10.70
C THR A 230 0.91 -6.18 9.55
N CYS A 231 0.29 -7.33 9.74
CA CYS A 231 -0.38 -8.13 8.68
C CYS A 231 -1.61 -7.48 8.04
N ASP A 232 -2.12 -6.37 8.59
CA ASP A 232 -3.32 -5.67 8.14
C ASP A 232 -3.12 -4.76 6.92
N SER A 233 -1.87 -4.56 6.48
CA SER A 233 -1.56 -3.64 5.37
C SER A 233 -0.77 -4.30 4.25
N SER A 234 -1.49 -4.79 3.23
CA SER A 234 -0.86 -5.27 1.99
C SER A 234 -0.09 -4.16 1.25
N SER A 235 -0.53 -2.91 1.32
CA SER A 235 0.17 -1.78 0.69
C SER A 235 1.56 -1.57 1.28
N MET A 236 1.69 -1.51 2.62
CA MET A 236 2.99 -1.30 3.26
C MET A 236 3.95 -2.49 3.07
N ILE A 237 3.41 -3.71 3.01
CA ILE A 237 4.21 -4.90 2.67
C ILE A 237 4.71 -4.79 1.22
N SER A 238 3.86 -4.34 0.27
CA SER A 238 4.27 -4.11 -1.11
C SER A 238 5.30 -3.00 -1.25
N GLU A 239 5.12 -1.88 -0.54
CA GLU A 239 6.08 -0.78 -0.49
C GLU A 239 7.45 -1.25 0.05
N ALA A 240 7.45 -2.01 1.15
CA ALA A 240 8.66 -2.56 1.74
C ALA A 240 9.37 -3.54 0.79
N SER A 241 8.63 -4.30 -0.05
CA SER A 241 9.19 -5.28 -0.97
C SER A 241 10.05 -4.67 -2.09
N LEU A 242 9.91 -3.36 -2.33
CA LEU A 242 10.78 -2.61 -3.23
C LEU A 242 12.24 -2.61 -2.77
N THR A 243 12.49 -2.73 -1.47
CA THR A 243 13.84 -2.63 -0.90
C THR A 243 14.71 -3.89 -1.10
N GLY A 244 14.12 -5.05 -1.41
CA GLY A 244 14.84 -6.33 -1.47
C GLY A 244 15.33 -6.85 -0.10
N LYS A 245 15.00 -6.17 1.00
CA LYS A 245 15.43 -6.50 2.36
C LYS A 245 14.50 -7.50 3.04
N PRO A 246 14.97 -8.29 4.02
CA PRO A 246 14.14 -9.23 4.77
C PRO A 246 12.90 -8.57 5.40
N ILE A 247 11.72 -9.05 5.04
CA ILE A 247 10.44 -8.56 5.56
C ILE A 247 9.78 -9.63 6.42
N TYR A 248 9.50 -9.29 7.66
CA TYR A 248 8.72 -10.10 8.58
C TYR A 248 7.33 -9.54 8.76
N VAL A 249 6.32 -10.40 8.75
CA VAL A 249 4.93 -10.01 8.99
C VAL A 249 4.55 -10.34 10.42
N ALA A 250 4.24 -9.30 11.18
CA ALA A 250 3.73 -9.45 12.54
C ALA A 250 2.23 -9.74 12.49
N GLN A 251 1.83 -10.91 12.97
CA GLN A 251 0.46 -11.40 12.91
C GLN A 251 -0.42 -10.76 13.98
N ILE A 252 -1.62 -10.35 13.57
CA ILE A 252 -2.72 -9.96 14.45
C ILE A 252 -3.87 -10.90 14.14
N SER A 253 -4.49 -11.47 15.17
CA SER A 253 -5.61 -12.39 15.00
C SER A 253 -6.78 -11.69 14.30
N SER A 254 -7.25 -12.29 13.20
CA SER A 254 -8.40 -11.77 12.48
C SER A 254 -9.70 -12.10 13.21
N SER A 255 -10.60 -11.12 13.32
CA SER A 255 -11.95 -11.29 13.86
C SER A 255 -12.98 -11.79 12.84
N LYS A 256 -12.60 -11.89 11.57
CA LYS A 256 -13.42 -12.28 10.43
C LYS A 256 -12.59 -13.03 9.40
N ASN A 257 -13.27 -13.64 8.42
CA ASN A 257 -12.58 -14.28 7.30
C ASN A 257 -11.77 -13.22 6.51
N ASP A 258 -10.44 -13.32 6.59
CA ASP A 258 -9.46 -12.46 5.92
C ASP A 258 -8.80 -13.12 4.70
N TYR A 259 -9.48 -14.07 4.08
CA TYR A 259 -8.98 -14.93 2.99
C TYR A 259 -8.18 -14.17 1.91
N ARG A 260 -8.64 -12.96 1.52
CA ARG A 260 -7.93 -12.13 0.55
C ARG A 260 -6.55 -11.70 1.03
N PHE A 261 -6.44 -11.29 2.30
CA PHE A 261 -5.15 -10.93 2.91
C PHE A 261 -4.25 -12.15 3.09
N LYS A 262 -4.85 -13.30 3.43
CA LYS A 262 -4.11 -14.56 3.52
C LYS A 262 -3.52 -14.94 2.18
N ARG A 263 -4.30 -14.98 1.09
CA ARG A 263 -3.80 -15.25 -0.27
C ARG A 263 -2.66 -14.32 -0.69
N PHE A 264 -2.77 -13.03 -0.38
CA PHE A 264 -1.70 -12.06 -0.63
C PHE A 264 -0.41 -12.46 0.13
N ARG A 265 -0.51 -12.76 1.42
CA ARG A 265 0.66 -13.18 2.21
C ARG A 265 1.22 -14.52 1.76
N ASP A 266 0.38 -15.45 1.38
CA ASP A 266 0.82 -16.77 0.87
C ASP A 266 1.63 -16.59 -0.43
N LEU A 267 1.14 -15.78 -1.39
CA LEU A 267 1.89 -15.42 -2.59
C LEU A 267 3.26 -14.79 -2.26
N PHE A 268 3.31 -13.85 -1.31
CA PHE A 268 4.57 -13.21 -0.93
C PHE A 268 5.53 -14.15 -0.20
N LYS A 269 5.02 -15.16 0.51
CA LYS A 269 5.84 -16.26 1.09
C LYS A 269 6.40 -17.15 -0.02
N GLU A 270 5.59 -17.57 -0.99
CA GLU A 270 6.02 -18.35 -2.16
C GLU A 270 7.11 -17.64 -2.97
N LEU A 271 7.01 -16.31 -3.08
CA LEU A 271 8.03 -15.47 -3.71
C LEU A 271 9.28 -15.23 -2.83
N ASN A 272 9.32 -15.83 -1.63
CA ASN A 272 10.37 -15.63 -0.64
C ASN A 272 10.59 -14.14 -0.25
N ILE A 273 9.55 -13.31 -0.36
CA ILE A 273 9.61 -11.88 -0.01
C ILE A 273 9.39 -11.70 1.49
N ILE A 274 8.45 -12.45 2.07
CA ILE A 274 8.10 -12.33 3.49
C ILE A 274 8.26 -13.65 4.24
N LYS A 275 8.56 -13.52 5.54
CA LYS A 275 8.41 -14.57 6.54
C LYS A 275 7.49 -14.09 7.67
N GLU A 276 6.97 -15.00 8.47
CA GLU A 276 6.26 -14.62 9.68
C GLU A 276 7.26 -14.21 10.77
N LEU A 277 6.92 -13.16 11.53
CA LEU A 277 7.72 -12.76 12.66
C LEU A 277 7.73 -13.88 13.70
N ASN A 278 8.90 -14.35 14.04
CA ASN A 278 9.17 -15.33 15.08
C ASN A 278 10.36 -14.86 15.93
N ASP A 279 10.87 -15.68 16.80
CA ASP A 279 11.98 -15.41 17.72
C ASP A 279 13.38 -15.57 17.08
N ASN A 280 13.45 -15.79 15.78
CA ASN A 280 14.70 -15.93 15.02
C ASN A 280 14.69 -15.15 13.71
N LEU A 281 15.34 -13.99 13.71
CA LEU A 281 15.55 -13.22 12.47
C LEU A 281 16.71 -13.80 11.66
N GLU A 282 16.49 -14.01 10.38
CA GLU A 282 17.47 -14.50 9.41
C GLU A 282 17.75 -13.44 8.35
N ASN A 283 18.93 -13.49 7.75
CA ASN A 283 19.22 -12.72 6.55
C ASN A 283 18.83 -13.53 5.32
N TRP A 284 18.09 -12.91 4.41
CA TRP A 284 17.87 -13.42 3.06
C TRP A 284 17.72 -12.25 2.10
N SER A 285 17.76 -12.54 0.83
CA SER A 285 17.48 -11.58 -0.24
C SER A 285 16.47 -12.19 -1.21
N TYR A 286 15.75 -11.34 -1.89
CA TYR A 286 14.81 -11.67 -2.96
C TYR A 286 14.89 -10.61 -4.04
N GLN A 287 14.35 -10.91 -5.22
CA GLN A 287 14.27 -9.91 -6.27
C GLN A 287 13.29 -8.81 -5.87
N SER A 288 13.78 -7.58 -5.78
CA SER A 288 12.98 -6.39 -5.50
C SER A 288 11.72 -6.33 -6.38
N LEU A 289 10.57 -6.06 -5.78
CA LEU A 289 9.29 -6.08 -6.46
C LEU A 289 8.84 -4.64 -6.77
N ASP A 290 9.02 -4.22 -8.02
CA ASP A 290 8.56 -2.92 -8.54
C ASP A 290 7.41 -3.10 -9.52
N GLU A 291 6.23 -3.39 -8.98
CA GLU A 291 5.03 -3.60 -9.79
C GLU A 291 4.55 -2.33 -10.50
N THR A 292 4.82 -1.16 -9.96
CA THR A 292 4.41 0.11 -10.58
C THR A 292 5.12 0.33 -11.90
N ASN A 293 6.45 0.20 -11.93
CA ASN A 293 7.22 0.33 -13.16
C ASN A 293 6.93 -0.82 -14.14
N ARG A 294 6.79 -2.05 -13.66
CA ARG A 294 6.44 -3.20 -14.50
C ARG A 294 5.11 -2.98 -15.24
N VAL A 295 4.07 -2.56 -14.50
CA VAL A 295 2.75 -2.28 -15.09
C VAL A 295 2.82 -1.12 -16.09
N ALA A 296 3.54 -0.04 -15.76
CA ALA A 296 3.70 1.09 -16.67
C ALA A 296 4.38 0.68 -17.98
N GLN A 297 5.43 -0.13 -17.91
CA GLN A 297 6.11 -0.66 -19.10
C GLN A 297 5.19 -1.56 -19.94
N GLU A 298 4.38 -2.41 -19.29
CA GLU A 298 3.43 -3.28 -20.00
C GLU A 298 2.34 -2.46 -20.70
N ILE A 299 1.84 -1.40 -20.06
CA ILE A 299 0.87 -0.47 -20.67
C ILE A 299 1.52 0.24 -21.87
N LYS A 300 2.72 0.83 -21.72
CA LYS A 300 3.44 1.50 -22.80
C LYS A 300 3.64 0.56 -24.00
N LYS A 301 4.05 -0.69 -23.77
CA LYS A 301 4.23 -1.69 -24.82
C LYS A 301 2.94 -2.08 -25.55
N LYS A 302 1.81 -2.08 -24.88
CA LYS A 302 0.50 -2.38 -25.51
C LYS A 302 -0.08 -1.19 -26.28
N LEU A 303 0.46 0.02 -26.08
CA LEU A 303 0.05 1.25 -26.76
C LEU A 303 0.94 1.58 -27.95
N SER A 304 2.18 1.09 -27.98
CA SER A 304 3.09 1.17 -29.14
C SER A 304 2.71 0.15 -30.21
#